data_8cc04f0fbc926d81fb3ff75939fa3fd5
#
_entry.id   8cc04f0fbc926d81fb3ff75939fa3fd5
#
_cell.length_a   1.000
_cell.length_b   1.000
_cell.length_c   1.000
_cell.angle_alpha   90.00
_cell.angle_beta   90.00
_cell.angle_gamma   90.00
#
_symmetry.space_group_name_H-M   'P 1'
#
loop_
_entity.id
_entity.type
_entity.pdbx_description
1 polymer ?
#
loop_
_entity_poly.entity_id
_entity_poly.type
_entity_poly.pdbx_seq_one_letter_code
_entity_poly.pdbx_strand_id
1 'polypeptide(L)'
;MKNKVFNSILALVMAGIISISCAGCGAGNTASSQPKSQAKSASQEVKETKEQEPLSLWTKDAPLKKQLTDFIKATTDKDSKDFIPAEDRIAVFDMDGTLCCETDPGYFDHKLLYYRVTEDPDYKDKASDEEKATAKEIKEYFDSGEYPEDLSLKHGKAVASAFKGMTLDEFDAYVKKYRETPMESYTGMTNGEAFYKPMLEVVDYLKANDFKVYIISGTDRLITRGLCDGMIDIPNSQMIGSDESLVATNQGDEDGLDYTFTNDDKVITGGEFIIKNLKMNKVSVIAQEIGQQPVLAFGNSSGDTAMGNYTVNNNKYRSGAFMLCCDDTKRENGNTEKAEKMLETCRENGFTAVSMKNDWTTIYGDKVTKK
;
A
#
# COMPACT_ATOMS: atom_id res chain seq x y z
N MET A 1 -44.69 33.28 17.08
CA MET A 1 -45.19 34.35 16.20
C MET A 1 -44.03 34.89 15.37
N LYS A 2 -44.27 35.05 14.09
CA LYS A 2 -43.50 35.64 12.98
C LYS A 2 -42.63 34.68 12.17
N ASN A 3 -43.27 34.16 11.12
CA ASN A 3 -42.71 33.65 9.86
C ASN A 3 -41.89 34.75 9.15
N LYS A 4 -40.79 34.35 8.52
CA LYS A 4 -40.31 35.00 7.29
C LYS A 4 -39.89 33.97 6.27
N VAL A 5 -40.69 33.90 5.24
CA VAL A 5 -40.44 33.30 3.91
C VAL A 5 -39.42 34.17 3.18
N PHE A 6 -38.42 33.58 2.54
CA PHE A 6 -37.69 34.26 1.47
C PHE A 6 -37.52 33.37 0.25
N ASN A 7 -37.87 34.00 -0.85
CA ASN A 7 -38.11 33.47 -2.20
C ASN A 7 -36.85 32.98 -2.93
N SER A 8 -37.12 32.02 -3.79
CA SER A 8 -36.29 31.56 -4.91
C SER A 8 -35.97 32.66 -5.90
N ILE A 9 -34.73 32.69 -6.42
CA ILE A 9 -34.42 33.33 -7.70
C ILE A 9 -33.67 32.31 -8.54
N LEU A 10 -34.35 31.91 -9.61
CA LEU A 10 -33.87 31.10 -10.73
C LEU A 10 -33.16 32.04 -11.72
N ALA A 11 -31.90 31.77 -12.04
CA ALA A 11 -31.22 32.46 -13.13
C ALA A 11 -30.74 31.40 -14.16
N LEU A 12 -31.41 31.47 -15.28
CA LEU A 12 -31.13 30.77 -16.55
C LEU A 12 -30.02 31.54 -17.26
N VAL A 13 -28.93 30.90 -17.73
CA VAL A 13 -28.00 31.47 -18.67
C VAL A 13 -27.80 30.49 -19.83
N MET A 14 -28.12 31.01 -21.01
CA MET A 14 -28.13 30.35 -22.30
C MET A 14 -26.72 30.08 -22.87
N ALA A 15 -26.66 29.05 -23.68
CA ALA A 15 -25.56 28.67 -24.54
C ALA A 15 -25.23 29.73 -25.60
N GLY A 16 -23.97 29.91 -25.90
CA GLY A 16 -23.46 30.64 -27.04
C GLY A 16 -22.43 29.82 -27.81
N ILE A 17 -22.85 29.28 -28.95
CA ILE A 17 -22.00 28.65 -29.95
C ILE A 17 -21.44 29.77 -30.85
N ILE A 18 -20.13 29.88 -31.00
CA ILE A 18 -19.50 30.70 -32.03
C ILE A 18 -18.61 29.79 -32.88
N SER A 19 -19.09 29.56 -34.10
CA SER A 19 -18.35 28.99 -35.22
C SER A 19 -17.62 30.12 -35.93
N ILE A 20 -16.33 30.02 -36.14
CA ILE A 20 -15.60 30.90 -37.09
C ILE A 20 -14.92 30.04 -38.14
N SER A 21 -15.46 30.12 -39.32
CA SER A 21 -14.85 29.69 -40.57
C SER A 21 -14.04 30.85 -41.16
N CYS A 22 -12.82 30.60 -41.58
CA CYS A 22 -12.13 31.48 -42.55
C CYS A 22 -11.42 30.64 -43.57
N ALA A 23 -11.91 30.73 -44.79
CA ALA A 23 -11.24 30.33 -46.02
C ALA A 23 -10.36 31.48 -46.52
N GLY A 24 -9.22 31.17 -47.09
CA GLY A 24 -8.38 32.13 -47.78
C GLY A 24 -7.41 31.42 -48.73
N CYS A 25 -7.67 31.49 -50.01
CA CYS A 25 -6.87 31.00 -51.13
C CYS A 25 -5.59 31.84 -51.36
N GLY A 26 -4.54 31.19 -51.89
CA GLY A 26 -3.39 31.86 -52.50
C GLY A 26 -2.49 30.85 -53.21
N ALA A 27 -2.53 30.87 -54.54
CA ALA A 27 -1.79 29.98 -55.44
C ALA A 27 -0.32 30.45 -55.66
N GLY A 28 0.58 29.50 -55.92
CA GLY A 28 1.92 29.75 -56.43
C GLY A 28 2.62 28.47 -56.85
N ASN A 29 2.63 28.19 -58.16
CA ASN A 29 3.34 27.09 -58.82
C ASN A 29 4.86 27.23 -58.74
N THR A 30 5.58 26.17 -58.53
CA THR A 30 6.78 25.80 -59.31
C THR A 30 7.05 24.30 -59.17
N ALA A 31 7.28 23.69 -60.33
CA ALA A 31 7.58 22.27 -60.51
C ALA A 31 9.06 21.94 -60.25
N SER A 32 9.35 20.77 -59.68
CA SER A 32 10.59 20.02 -59.98
C SER A 32 10.47 18.58 -59.48
N SER A 33 10.49 17.69 -60.47
CA SER A 33 11.06 16.32 -60.55
C SER A 33 11.02 15.37 -59.33
N GLN A 34 10.31 14.27 -59.55
CA GLN A 34 10.40 12.97 -58.83
C GLN A 34 11.77 12.29 -59.02
N PRO A 35 12.16 11.44 -58.08
CA PRO A 35 12.33 10.04 -58.46
C PRO A 35 11.51 9.05 -57.58
N LYS A 36 10.99 8.05 -58.26
CA LYS A 36 10.34 6.85 -57.70
C LYS A 36 11.31 6.08 -56.83
N SER A 37 10.94 5.81 -55.57
CA SER A 37 11.53 4.72 -54.79
C SER A 37 10.41 3.77 -54.34
N GLN A 38 10.64 2.51 -54.64
CA GLN A 38 9.81 1.35 -54.36
C GLN A 38 9.48 1.21 -52.87
N ALA A 39 8.22 1.12 -52.54
CA ALA A 39 7.77 0.66 -51.25
C ALA A 39 8.09 -0.85 -51.09
N LYS A 40 9.06 -1.18 -50.27
CA LYS A 40 9.20 -2.53 -49.71
C LYS A 40 8.15 -2.68 -48.61
N SER A 41 7.20 -3.57 -48.85
CA SER A 41 6.30 -4.12 -47.83
C SER A 41 7.13 -4.72 -46.72
N ALA A 42 7.22 -4.05 -45.58
CA ALA A 42 7.69 -4.65 -44.33
C ALA A 42 6.48 -5.40 -43.75
N SER A 43 6.51 -6.72 -43.86
CA SER A 43 5.69 -7.61 -43.10
C SER A 43 6.02 -7.37 -41.62
N GLN A 44 5.09 -6.75 -40.87
CA GLN A 44 5.15 -6.77 -39.41
C GLN A 44 4.99 -8.22 -38.98
N GLU A 45 6.07 -8.80 -38.49
CA GLU A 45 6.00 -9.99 -37.63
C GLU A 45 5.21 -9.59 -36.38
N VAL A 46 3.97 -10.05 -36.32
CA VAL A 46 3.20 -10.12 -35.07
C VAL A 46 3.97 -11.09 -34.17
N LYS A 47 4.80 -10.57 -33.26
CA LYS A 47 5.29 -11.34 -32.14
C LYS A 47 4.05 -11.79 -31.38
N GLU A 48 3.71 -13.07 -31.47
CA GLU A 48 2.86 -13.73 -30.48
C GLU A 48 3.50 -13.49 -29.10
N THR A 49 2.99 -12.52 -28.37
CA THR A 49 3.19 -12.46 -26.92
C THR A 49 2.50 -13.70 -26.38
N LYS A 50 3.29 -14.73 -26.02
CA LYS A 50 2.77 -15.82 -25.19
C LYS A 50 2.13 -15.16 -23.99
N GLU A 51 0.82 -15.32 -23.87
CA GLU A 51 0.08 -14.94 -22.68
C GLU A 51 0.78 -15.62 -21.51
N GLN A 52 1.45 -14.83 -20.67
CA GLN A 52 2.17 -15.36 -19.52
C GLN A 52 1.11 -15.87 -18.54
N GLU A 53 1.22 -17.12 -18.12
CA GLU A 53 0.28 -17.71 -17.17
C GLU A 53 0.21 -16.81 -15.91
N PRO A 54 -0.99 -16.40 -15.47
CA PRO A 54 -1.12 -15.54 -14.31
C PRO A 54 -0.56 -16.23 -13.06
N LEU A 55 0.04 -15.44 -12.18
CA LEU A 55 0.64 -15.92 -10.92
C LEU A 55 1.72 -16.99 -11.17
N SER A 56 2.69 -16.64 -12.03
CA SER A 56 3.76 -17.53 -12.47
C SER A 56 4.76 -17.89 -11.35
N LEU A 57 4.86 -17.02 -10.33
CA LEU A 57 5.72 -17.22 -9.15
C LEU A 57 5.07 -18.09 -8.08
N TRP A 58 3.87 -18.61 -8.35
CA TRP A 58 3.14 -19.52 -7.48
C TRP A 58 3.24 -20.96 -7.99
N THR A 59 3.34 -21.91 -7.08
CA THR A 59 3.29 -23.32 -7.44
C THR A 59 1.94 -23.67 -8.08
N LYS A 60 1.91 -24.72 -8.89
CA LYS A 60 0.70 -25.11 -9.63
C LYS A 60 -0.47 -25.46 -8.71
N ASP A 61 -0.15 -26.04 -7.54
CA ASP A 61 -1.16 -26.53 -6.59
C ASP A 61 -1.45 -25.56 -5.45
N ALA A 62 -0.89 -24.33 -5.51
CA ALA A 62 -1.13 -23.29 -4.50
C ALA A 62 -2.63 -22.96 -4.40
N PRO A 63 -3.25 -23.08 -3.21
CA PRO A 63 -4.68 -22.84 -3.04
C PRO A 63 -5.10 -21.43 -3.45
N LEU A 64 -4.30 -20.41 -3.10
CA LEU A 64 -4.58 -19.03 -3.48
C LEU A 64 -4.62 -18.87 -5.00
N LYS A 65 -3.62 -19.41 -5.73
CA LYS A 65 -3.55 -19.29 -7.19
C LYS A 65 -4.86 -19.73 -7.84
N LYS A 66 -5.33 -20.92 -7.47
CA LYS A 66 -6.58 -21.46 -8.00
C LYS A 66 -7.80 -20.64 -7.58
N GLN A 67 -7.92 -20.34 -6.30
CA GLN A 67 -9.08 -19.62 -5.78
C GLN A 67 -9.17 -18.21 -6.34
N LEU A 68 -8.04 -17.49 -6.44
CA LEU A 68 -8.00 -16.13 -6.97
C LEU A 68 -8.30 -16.09 -8.47
N THR A 69 -7.72 -17.00 -9.26
CA THR A 69 -8.04 -17.07 -10.70
C THR A 69 -9.50 -17.42 -10.96
N ASP A 70 -10.07 -18.38 -10.20
CA ASP A 70 -11.49 -18.73 -10.29
C ASP A 70 -12.40 -17.56 -9.83
N PHE A 71 -11.97 -16.83 -8.78
CA PHE A 71 -12.66 -15.64 -8.30
C PHE A 71 -12.70 -14.54 -9.36
N ILE A 72 -11.55 -14.18 -9.90
CA ILE A 72 -11.43 -13.14 -10.94
C ILE A 72 -12.28 -13.50 -12.16
N LYS A 73 -12.15 -14.73 -12.65
CA LYS A 73 -12.95 -15.19 -13.79
C LYS A 73 -14.46 -15.05 -13.54
N ALA A 74 -14.93 -15.44 -12.36
CA ALA A 74 -16.35 -15.38 -12.02
C ALA A 74 -16.85 -13.95 -11.80
N THR A 75 -16.02 -13.06 -11.25
CA THR A 75 -16.43 -11.71 -10.84
C THR A 75 -16.25 -10.65 -11.93
N THR A 76 -15.47 -10.95 -12.98
CA THR A 76 -15.25 -10.04 -14.12
C THR A 76 -16.11 -10.37 -15.33
N ASP A 77 -16.65 -11.60 -15.43
CA ASP A 77 -17.56 -12.03 -16.49
C ASP A 77 -18.96 -11.42 -16.26
N LYS A 78 -19.41 -10.58 -17.19
CA LYS A 78 -20.71 -9.89 -17.10
C LYS A 78 -21.92 -10.81 -17.13
N ASP A 79 -21.75 -12.02 -17.67
CA ASP A 79 -22.81 -13.03 -17.74
C ASP A 79 -22.82 -13.96 -16.51
N SER A 80 -21.84 -13.81 -15.62
CA SER A 80 -21.75 -14.56 -14.37
C SER A 80 -22.72 -14.03 -13.32
N LYS A 81 -23.33 -14.93 -12.57
CA LYS A 81 -24.13 -14.58 -11.37
C LYS A 81 -23.31 -13.89 -10.27
N ASP A 82 -21.99 -14.08 -10.28
CA ASP A 82 -21.04 -13.53 -9.31
C ASP A 82 -20.38 -12.25 -9.83
N PHE A 83 -20.87 -11.66 -10.95
CA PHE A 83 -20.31 -10.44 -11.52
C PHE A 83 -20.27 -9.30 -10.51
N ILE A 84 -19.13 -8.63 -10.45
CA ILE A 84 -18.91 -7.43 -9.62
C ILE A 84 -18.59 -6.27 -10.57
N PRO A 85 -19.31 -5.14 -10.52
CA PRO A 85 -18.95 -3.92 -11.27
C PRO A 85 -17.53 -3.44 -10.91
N ALA A 86 -16.81 -2.86 -11.86
CA ALA A 86 -15.41 -2.47 -11.66
C ALA A 86 -15.22 -1.46 -10.50
N GLU A 87 -16.19 -0.57 -10.29
CA GLU A 87 -16.21 0.39 -9.18
C GLU A 87 -16.29 -0.27 -7.79
N ASP A 88 -16.83 -1.50 -7.71
CA ASP A 88 -17.00 -2.27 -6.48
C ASP A 88 -15.90 -3.34 -6.27
N ARG A 89 -14.96 -3.48 -7.23
CA ARG A 89 -13.82 -4.40 -7.13
C ARG A 89 -12.72 -3.81 -6.25
N ILE A 90 -12.82 -4.00 -4.95
CA ILE A 90 -11.87 -3.49 -3.96
C ILE A 90 -11.14 -4.64 -3.29
N ALA A 91 -9.81 -4.58 -3.29
CA ALA A 91 -8.92 -5.47 -2.56
C ALA A 91 -8.10 -4.67 -1.54
N VAL A 92 -7.98 -5.18 -0.33
CA VAL A 92 -7.20 -4.58 0.74
C VAL A 92 -6.08 -5.51 1.18
N PHE A 93 -4.90 -4.93 1.39
CA PHE A 93 -3.70 -5.65 1.79
C PHE A 93 -3.15 -5.03 3.08
N ASP A 94 -2.78 -5.85 4.04
CA ASP A 94 -1.77 -5.46 5.00
C ASP A 94 -0.41 -5.30 4.30
N MET A 95 0.56 -4.63 4.91
CA MET A 95 1.88 -4.40 4.33
C MET A 95 2.93 -5.35 4.91
N ASP A 96 3.22 -5.19 6.18
CA ASP A 96 4.31 -5.92 6.84
C ASP A 96 3.96 -7.39 7.03
N GLY A 97 4.82 -8.30 6.55
CA GLY A 97 4.55 -9.73 6.55
C GLY A 97 3.53 -10.20 5.52
N THR A 98 2.89 -9.27 4.78
CA THR A 98 1.93 -9.56 3.70
C THR A 98 2.48 -9.18 2.33
N LEU A 99 2.97 -7.96 2.16
CA LEU A 99 3.59 -7.46 0.93
C LEU A 99 5.12 -7.41 1.03
N CYS A 100 5.66 -7.17 2.24
CA CYS A 100 7.09 -7.06 2.48
C CYS A 100 7.51 -7.79 3.76
N CYS A 101 8.82 -8.00 3.91
CA CYS A 101 9.44 -8.66 5.05
C CYS A 101 9.21 -7.90 6.37
N GLU A 102 8.84 -8.62 7.42
CA GLU A 102 8.69 -8.11 8.79
C GLU A 102 9.66 -8.75 9.81
N THR A 103 10.62 -9.55 9.35
CA THR A 103 11.39 -10.49 10.17
C THR A 103 12.90 -10.25 10.16
N ASP A 104 13.38 -9.07 9.71
CA ASP A 104 14.82 -8.79 9.55
C ASP A 104 15.31 -7.53 10.31
N PRO A 105 15.56 -7.61 11.59
CA PRO A 105 15.07 -8.59 12.59
C PRO A 105 13.61 -8.37 12.97
N GLY A 106 12.97 -7.31 12.50
CA GLY A 106 11.59 -6.95 12.74
C GLY A 106 11.05 -5.99 11.68
N TYR A 107 9.99 -5.26 12.02
CA TYR A 107 9.32 -4.32 11.13
C TYR A 107 10.23 -3.19 10.66
N PHE A 108 10.05 -2.76 9.41
CA PHE A 108 10.82 -1.66 8.84
C PHE A 108 10.71 -0.37 9.66
N ASP A 109 9.50 0.00 10.10
CA ASP A 109 9.25 1.22 10.87
C ASP A 109 9.90 1.19 12.26
N HIS A 110 10.01 0.01 12.88
CA HIS A 110 10.74 -0.16 14.14
C HIS A 110 12.25 0.04 13.95
N LYS A 111 12.81 -0.50 12.88
CA LYS A 111 14.23 -0.28 12.53
C LYS A 111 14.51 1.19 12.22
N LEU A 112 13.61 1.84 11.48
CA LEU A 112 13.72 3.25 11.14
C LEU A 112 13.73 4.15 12.39
N LEU A 113 12.80 3.90 13.33
CA LEU A 113 12.75 4.65 14.60
C LEU A 113 13.98 4.36 15.45
N TYR A 114 14.38 3.09 15.57
CA TYR A 114 15.60 2.71 16.31
C TYR A 114 16.82 3.46 15.77
N TYR A 115 17.05 3.43 14.47
CA TYR A 115 18.14 4.16 13.81
C TYR A 115 18.06 5.66 14.12
N ARG A 116 16.90 6.29 13.97
CA ARG A 116 16.72 7.73 14.18
C ARG A 116 17.08 8.14 15.62
N VAL A 117 16.62 7.36 16.59
CA VAL A 117 16.79 7.69 18.02
C VAL A 117 18.19 7.36 18.53
N THR A 118 18.86 6.35 17.98
CA THR A 118 20.13 5.83 18.55
C THR A 118 21.36 6.09 17.70
N GLU A 119 21.21 6.23 16.38
CA GLU A 119 22.32 6.24 15.45
C GLU A 119 22.38 7.51 14.59
N ASP A 120 21.23 8.10 14.22
CA ASP A 120 21.15 9.28 13.37
C ASP A 120 21.91 10.47 13.99
N PRO A 121 23.03 10.94 13.38
CA PRO A 121 23.84 12.02 13.94
C PRO A 121 23.09 13.37 14.05
N ASP A 122 22.02 13.55 13.26
CA ASP A 122 21.25 14.78 13.24
C ASP A 122 20.13 14.80 14.30
N TYR A 123 19.81 13.64 14.90
CA TYR A 123 18.69 13.52 15.84
C TYR A 123 19.00 12.86 17.18
N LYS A 124 19.83 11.84 17.28
CA LYS A 124 20.06 11.01 18.49
C LYS A 124 20.31 11.80 19.77
N ASP A 125 21.00 12.94 19.67
CA ASP A 125 21.30 13.80 20.83
C ASP A 125 20.10 14.68 21.25
N LYS A 126 19.06 14.77 20.41
CA LYS A 126 17.80 15.50 20.62
C LYS A 126 16.66 14.59 21.08
N ALA A 127 16.84 13.28 20.95
CA ALA A 127 15.81 12.29 21.27
C ALA A 127 15.40 12.35 22.76
N SER A 128 14.11 12.33 23.01
CA SER A 128 13.54 12.35 24.35
C SER A 128 13.83 11.06 25.13
N ASP A 129 13.61 11.08 26.44
CA ASP A 129 13.79 9.90 27.28
C ASP A 129 12.75 8.82 26.94
N GLU A 130 11.53 9.20 26.54
CA GLU A 130 10.47 8.29 26.11
C GLU A 130 10.83 7.61 24.78
N GLU A 131 11.37 8.36 23.82
CA GLU A 131 11.84 7.80 22.55
C GLU A 131 13.00 6.82 22.75
N LYS A 132 13.96 7.18 23.61
CA LYS A 132 15.08 6.30 23.97
C LYS A 132 14.63 5.04 24.71
N ALA A 133 13.62 5.15 25.58
CA ALA A 133 13.03 3.99 26.26
C ALA A 133 12.34 3.06 25.25
N THR A 134 11.58 3.63 24.30
CA THR A 134 10.94 2.86 23.24
C THR A 134 11.97 2.19 22.31
N ALA A 135 13.03 2.90 21.93
CA ALA A 135 14.11 2.32 21.11
C ALA A 135 14.81 1.15 21.84
N LYS A 136 14.96 1.24 23.15
CA LYS A 136 15.50 0.13 23.97
C LYS A 136 14.57 -1.09 23.93
N GLU A 137 13.25 -0.92 24.08
CA GLU A 137 12.28 -2.02 23.99
C GLU A 137 12.27 -2.64 22.59
N ILE A 138 12.42 -1.82 21.53
CA ILE A 138 12.57 -2.31 20.16
C ILE A 138 13.83 -3.18 20.02
N LYS A 139 14.96 -2.76 20.61
CA LYS A 139 16.19 -3.55 20.60
C LYS A 139 16.02 -4.88 21.34
N GLU A 140 15.36 -4.87 22.50
CA GLU A 140 15.05 -6.08 23.26
C GLU A 140 14.16 -7.05 22.44
N TYR A 141 13.17 -6.50 21.70
CA TYR A 141 12.37 -7.29 20.75
C TYR A 141 13.23 -7.88 19.62
N PHE A 142 14.15 -7.11 19.03
CA PHE A 142 15.04 -7.62 17.99
C PHE A 142 15.94 -8.74 18.48
N ASP A 143 16.42 -8.66 19.74
CA ASP A 143 17.31 -9.64 20.31
C ASP A 143 16.60 -10.93 20.78
N SER A 144 15.36 -10.81 21.29
CA SER A 144 14.61 -11.93 21.86
C SER A 144 13.62 -12.58 20.88
N GLY A 145 13.14 -11.82 19.88
CA GLY A 145 12.02 -12.20 19.02
C GLY A 145 10.64 -12.10 19.70
N GLU A 146 10.60 -11.68 20.99
CA GLU A 146 9.36 -11.50 21.77
C GLU A 146 8.85 -10.07 21.63
N TYR A 147 7.66 -9.89 21.03
CA TYR A 147 7.04 -8.59 20.84
C TYR A 147 6.24 -8.18 22.09
N PRO A 148 6.62 -7.09 22.80
CA PRO A 148 5.90 -6.62 23.98
C PRO A 148 4.47 -6.15 23.63
N GLU A 149 3.49 -6.42 24.51
CA GLU A 149 2.07 -6.16 24.27
C GLU A 149 1.75 -4.68 23.97
N ASP A 150 2.43 -3.76 24.67
CA ASP A 150 2.21 -2.32 24.56
C ASP A 150 3.18 -1.59 23.61
N LEU A 151 4.15 -2.32 23.03
CA LEU A 151 5.18 -1.73 22.16
C LEU A 151 4.56 -1.04 20.94
N SER A 152 3.50 -1.60 20.34
CA SER A 152 2.87 -1.02 19.17
C SER A 152 2.36 0.41 19.40
N LEU A 153 1.81 0.70 20.59
CA LEU A 153 1.33 2.03 20.96
C LEU A 153 2.49 2.97 21.33
N LYS A 154 3.46 2.50 22.07
CA LYS A 154 4.68 3.27 22.39
C LYS A 154 5.43 3.66 21.13
N HIS A 155 5.60 2.69 20.23
CA HIS A 155 6.22 2.92 18.92
C HIS A 155 5.48 4.00 18.11
N GLY A 156 4.15 3.92 17.96
CA GLY A 156 3.39 4.94 17.22
C GLY A 156 3.56 6.35 17.80
N LYS A 157 3.55 6.49 19.14
CA LYS A 157 3.81 7.76 19.81
C LYS A 157 5.25 8.26 19.59
N ALA A 158 6.22 7.36 19.67
CA ALA A 158 7.63 7.70 19.46
C ALA A 158 7.91 8.10 17.99
N VAL A 159 7.28 7.46 17.01
CA VAL A 159 7.35 7.88 15.59
C VAL A 159 6.80 9.28 15.44
N ALA A 160 5.58 9.56 15.91
CA ALA A 160 4.98 10.88 15.82
C ALA A 160 5.90 11.97 16.41
N SER A 161 6.48 11.75 17.60
CA SER A 161 7.34 12.73 18.26
C SER A 161 8.71 12.85 17.59
N ALA A 162 9.35 11.74 17.20
CA ALA A 162 10.69 11.72 16.64
C ALA A 162 10.78 12.38 15.25
N PHE A 163 9.69 12.43 14.51
CA PHE A 163 9.63 13.07 13.19
C PHE A 163 8.92 14.43 13.21
N LYS A 164 8.54 14.94 14.38
CA LYS A 164 7.88 16.24 14.55
C LYS A 164 8.60 17.36 13.82
N GLY A 165 7.83 18.16 13.06
CA GLY A 165 8.30 19.35 12.37
C GLY A 165 8.91 19.10 10.99
N MET A 166 8.99 17.85 10.53
CA MET A 166 9.38 17.55 9.16
C MET A 166 8.25 17.88 8.20
N THR A 167 8.58 18.48 7.06
CA THR A 167 7.67 18.53 5.92
C THR A 167 7.44 17.13 5.37
N LEU A 168 6.33 16.93 4.65
CA LEU A 168 6.04 15.63 4.03
C LEU A 168 7.16 15.17 3.08
N ASP A 169 7.76 16.12 2.33
CA ASP A 169 8.89 15.82 1.43
C ASP A 169 10.16 15.42 2.19
N GLU A 170 10.45 16.08 3.33
CA GLU A 170 11.59 15.73 4.18
C GLU A 170 11.43 14.37 4.82
N PHE A 171 10.22 14.05 5.28
CA PHE A 171 9.92 12.73 5.86
C PHE A 171 10.04 11.64 4.80
N ASP A 172 9.43 11.82 3.63
CA ASP A 172 9.53 10.90 2.50
C ASP A 172 11.00 10.65 2.09
N ALA A 173 11.79 11.72 1.96
CA ALA A 173 13.21 11.62 1.64
C ALA A 173 14.00 10.86 2.72
N TYR A 174 13.64 11.05 4.00
CA TYR A 174 14.27 10.33 5.12
C TYR A 174 13.98 8.83 5.05
N VAL A 175 12.73 8.44 4.85
CA VAL A 175 12.34 7.04 4.69
C VAL A 175 13.05 6.42 3.48
N LYS A 176 13.05 7.10 2.34
CA LYS A 176 13.73 6.65 1.11
C LYS A 176 15.23 6.47 1.30
N LYS A 177 15.87 7.36 2.02
CA LYS A 177 17.30 7.23 2.35
C LYS A 177 17.56 5.99 3.21
N TYR A 178 16.73 5.75 4.23
CA TYR A 178 16.91 4.62 5.12
C TYR A 178 16.62 3.28 4.44
N ARG A 179 15.61 3.19 3.56
CA ARG A 179 15.27 1.94 2.85
C ARG A 179 16.39 1.43 1.94
N GLU A 180 17.37 2.27 1.56
CA GLU A 180 18.55 1.87 0.78
C GLU A 180 19.60 1.13 1.63
N THR A 181 19.42 1.06 2.95
CA THR A 181 20.34 0.31 3.83
C THR A 181 20.20 -1.19 3.61
N PRO A 182 21.33 -1.94 3.66
CA PRO A 182 21.30 -3.40 3.48
C PRO A 182 20.49 -4.10 4.58
N MET A 183 19.80 -5.17 4.23
CA MET A 183 19.17 -6.05 5.21
C MET A 183 20.20 -6.90 5.97
N GLU A 184 19.92 -7.15 7.27
CA GLU A 184 20.84 -7.87 8.14
C GLU A 184 20.90 -9.36 7.82
N SER A 185 19.74 -10.00 7.64
CA SER A 185 19.63 -11.46 7.42
C SER A 185 19.84 -11.89 5.97
N TYR A 186 20.02 -10.93 5.04
CA TYR A 186 20.10 -11.24 3.61
C TYR A 186 21.32 -10.61 2.94
N THR A 187 21.80 -11.24 1.85
CA THR A 187 22.73 -10.64 0.91
C THR A 187 22.01 -10.33 -0.40
N GLY A 188 22.41 -9.23 -1.04
CA GLY A 188 21.86 -8.81 -2.34
C GLY A 188 20.49 -8.14 -2.26
N MET A 189 20.10 -7.61 -1.08
CA MET A 189 18.83 -6.93 -0.87
C MET A 189 18.97 -5.80 0.15
N THR A 190 18.35 -4.66 -0.13
CA THR A 190 18.14 -3.56 0.79
C THR A 190 16.77 -3.66 1.47
N ASN A 191 16.55 -2.85 2.51
CA ASN A 191 15.24 -2.79 3.17
C ASN A 191 14.10 -2.39 2.22
N GLY A 192 14.37 -1.52 1.23
CA GLY A 192 13.38 -1.12 0.21
C GLY A 192 13.07 -2.19 -0.82
N GLU A 193 13.94 -3.17 -1.00
CA GLU A 193 13.75 -4.27 -1.96
C GLU A 193 13.06 -5.50 -1.35
N ALA A 194 12.76 -5.47 -0.04
CA ALA A 194 12.27 -6.62 0.72
C ALA A 194 10.78 -6.96 0.47
N PHE A 195 10.29 -6.71 -0.73
CA PHE A 195 8.91 -7.06 -1.10
C PHE A 195 8.82 -8.50 -1.61
N TYR A 196 7.78 -9.21 -1.20
CA TYR A 196 7.48 -10.56 -1.63
C TYR A 196 7.02 -10.58 -3.09
N LYS A 197 7.86 -11.02 -4.00
CA LYS A 197 7.56 -11.04 -5.45
C LYS A 197 6.26 -11.74 -5.82
N PRO A 198 5.90 -12.90 -5.21
CA PRO A 198 4.61 -13.52 -5.48
C PRO A 198 3.41 -12.65 -5.10
N MET A 199 3.52 -11.84 -4.03
CA MET A 199 2.45 -10.94 -3.62
C MET A 199 2.36 -9.70 -4.50
N LEU A 200 3.49 -9.17 -4.98
CA LEU A 200 3.47 -8.12 -6.01
C LEU A 200 2.77 -8.60 -7.29
N GLU A 201 3.01 -9.87 -7.70
CA GLU A 201 2.32 -10.48 -8.84
C GLU A 201 0.79 -10.58 -8.60
N VAL A 202 0.34 -10.82 -7.35
CA VAL A 202 -1.08 -10.77 -6.99
C VAL A 202 -1.65 -9.36 -7.17
N VAL A 203 -0.93 -8.33 -6.70
CA VAL A 203 -1.34 -6.92 -6.86
C VAL A 203 -1.48 -6.58 -8.34
N ASP A 204 -0.48 -6.92 -9.16
CA ASP A 204 -0.50 -6.66 -10.60
C ASP A 204 -1.65 -7.39 -11.30
N TYR A 205 -1.90 -8.66 -10.92
CA TYR A 205 -2.99 -9.45 -11.47
C TYR A 205 -4.37 -8.86 -11.13
N LEU A 206 -4.56 -8.38 -9.90
CA LEU A 206 -5.79 -7.71 -9.49
C LEU A 206 -6.00 -6.41 -10.25
N LYS A 207 -4.98 -5.58 -10.36
CA LYS A 207 -5.03 -4.31 -11.12
C LYS A 207 -5.33 -4.54 -12.61
N ALA A 208 -4.72 -5.57 -13.22
CA ALA A 208 -5.00 -5.95 -14.60
C ALA A 208 -6.46 -6.40 -14.84
N ASN A 209 -7.19 -6.70 -13.77
CA ASN A 209 -8.61 -7.08 -13.78
C ASN A 209 -9.53 -6.00 -13.17
N ASP A 210 -9.11 -4.73 -13.23
CA ASP A 210 -9.85 -3.54 -12.78
C ASP A 210 -10.16 -3.52 -11.28
N PHE A 211 -9.34 -4.15 -10.42
CA PHE A 211 -9.45 -4.00 -8.98
C PHE A 211 -8.73 -2.75 -8.51
N LYS A 212 -9.36 -2.00 -7.61
CA LYS A 212 -8.69 -0.98 -6.81
C LYS A 212 -8.03 -1.67 -5.62
N VAL A 213 -6.71 -1.54 -5.53
CA VAL A 213 -5.91 -2.15 -4.48
C VAL A 213 -5.52 -1.11 -3.46
N TYR A 214 -5.80 -1.37 -2.18
CA TYR A 214 -5.45 -0.51 -1.06
C TYR A 214 -4.49 -1.22 -0.12
N ILE A 215 -3.53 -0.49 0.43
CA ILE A 215 -2.72 -0.93 1.56
C ILE A 215 -3.34 -0.40 2.85
N ILE A 216 -3.57 -1.28 3.83
CA ILE A 216 -4.14 -0.98 5.15
C ILE A 216 -3.13 -1.45 6.20
N SER A 217 -2.15 -0.60 6.50
CA SER A 217 -1.00 -0.97 7.32
C SER A 217 -1.10 -0.52 8.77
N GLY A 218 -0.50 -1.30 9.67
CA GLY A 218 -0.23 -0.88 11.05
C GLY A 218 0.97 0.07 11.18
N THR A 219 1.83 0.12 10.17
CA THR A 219 2.93 1.08 10.04
C THR A 219 2.38 2.49 9.81
N ASP A 220 3.12 3.50 10.23
CA ASP A 220 2.78 4.90 9.97
C ASP A 220 2.54 5.15 8.47
N ARG A 221 1.54 6.00 8.15
CA ARG A 221 1.11 6.28 6.78
C ARG A 221 2.20 6.90 5.93
N LEU A 222 2.99 7.82 6.48
CA LEU A 222 4.07 8.49 5.76
C LEU A 222 5.24 7.54 5.53
N ILE A 223 5.55 6.69 6.52
CA ILE A 223 6.54 5.62 6.36
C ILE A 223 6.09 4.61 5.31
N THR A 224 4.83 4.17 5.35
CA THR A 224 4.25 3.26 4.35
C THR A 224 4.41 3.81 2.93
N ARG A 225 4.08 5.09 2.71
CA ARG A 225 4.21 5.77 1.41
C ARG A 225 5.66 5.85 0.94
N GLY A 226 6.58 6.29 1.81
CA GLY A 226 8.00 6.39 1.47
C GLY A 226 8.67 5.04 1.20
N LEU A 227 8.28 3.98 1.92
CA LEU A 227 8.77 2.62 1.69
C LEU A 227 8.26 2.06 0.36
N CYS A 228 6.99 2.25 0.04
CA CYS A 228 6.33 1.69 -1.13
C CYS A 228 6.60 2.45 -2.44
N ASP A 229 7.04 3.71 -2.38
CA ASP A 229 7.22 4.55 -3.58
C ASP A 229 8.23 3.97 -4.57
N GLY A 230 7.77 3.71 -5.80
CA GLY A 230 8.55 3.06 -6.85
C GLY A 230 8.78 1.56 -6.67
N MET A 231 8.33 0.95 -5.55
CA MET A 231 8.46 -0.48 -5.27
C MET A 231 7.17 -1.24 -5.61
N ILE A 232 6.02 -0.61 -5.46
CA ILE A 232 4.71 -1.16 -5.77
C ILE A 232 3.88 -0.10 -6.51
N ASP A 233 3.20 -0.48 -7.57
CA ASP A 233 2.38 0.45 -8.37
C ASP A 233 1.00 0.66 -7.74
N ILE A 234 0.98 1.27 -6.54
CA ILE A 234 -0.22 1.70 -5.82
C ILE A 234 -0.05 3.20 -5.50
N PRO A 235 -1.02 4.07 -5.82
CA PRO A 235 -0.89 5.49 -5.53
C PRO A 235 -0.99 5.78 -4.02
N ASN A 236 -0.33 6.84 -3.55
CA ASN A 236 -0.33 7.25 -2.15
C ASN A 236 -1.74 7.44 -1.55
N SER A 237 -2.74 7.81 -2.37
CA SER A 237 -4.13 7.92 -1.95
C SER A 237 -4.80 6.58 -1.61
N GLN A 238 -4.18 5.47 -1.97
CA GLN A 238 -4.62 4.11 -1.66
C GLN A 238 -3.76 3.44 -0.58
N MET A 239 -2.89 4.21 0.10
CA MET A 239 -2.05 3.75 1.22
C MET A 239 -2.54 4.40 2.51
N ILE A 240 -3.13 3.59 3.38
CA ILE A 240 -3.69 3.98 4.67
C ILE A 240 -2.88 3.30 5.76
N GLY A 241 -2.38 4.07 6.72
CA GLY A 241 -1.54 3.60 7.81
C GLY A 241 -2.05 4.02 9.19
N SER A 242 -1.21 3.87 10.19
CA SER A 242 -1.34 4.60 11.45
C SER A 242 -1.11 6.09 11.17
N ASP A 243 -1.70 6.95 11.97
CA ASP A 243 -1.67 8.38 11.73
C ASP A 243 -1.09 9.17 12.89
N GLU A 244 -0.42 10.25 12.53
CA GLU A 244 0.00 11.34 13.37
C GLU A 244 -0.66 12.66 12.95
N SER A 245 -0.62 13.67 13.81
CA SER A 245 -1.14 14.99 13.49
C SER A 245 -0.31 15.66 12.39
N LEU A 246 -1.00 16.36 11.50
CA LEU A 246 -0.39 17.22 10.48
C LEU A 246 -0.85 18.65 10.73
N VAL A 247 0.07 19.60 10.69
CA VAL A 247 -0.17 21.02 10.95
C VAL A 247 0.51 21.88 9.88
N ALA A 248 0.16 23.17 9.83
CA ALA A 248 0.86 24.12 8.96
C ALA A 248 2.15 24.64 9.63
N THR A 249 3.17 24.96 8.85
CA THR A 249 4.49 25.43 9.34
C THR A 249 4.37 26.64 10.27
N ASN A 250 3.45 27.55 10.00
CA ASN A 250 3.26 28.79 10.76
C ASN A 250 2.07 28.75 11.73
N GLN A 251 1.42 27.59 11.90
CA GLN A 251 0.23 27.43 12.76
C GLN A 251 0.57 27.59 14.24
N GLY A 252 1.77 27.14 14.67
CA GLY A 252 2.16 27.18 16.09
C GLY A 252 1.20 26.35 16.95
N ASP A 253 0.73 26.94 18.05
CA ASP A 253 -0.22 26.30 18.99
C ASP A 253 -1.69 26.65 18.68
N GLU A 254 -1.97 27.33 17.56
CA GLU A 254 -3.34 27.68 17.15
C GLU A 254 -4.11 26.43 16.70
N ASP A 255 -5.38 26.33 17.11
CA ASP A 255 -6.25 25.23 16.68
C ASP A 255 -6.50 25.29 15.16
N GLY A 256 -6.55 24.14 14.50
CA GLY A 256 -6.81 24.06 13.07
C GLY A 256 -8.16 24.62 12.63
N LEU A 257 -9.13 24.80 13.57
CA LEU A 257 -10.39 25.48 13.28
C LEU A 257 -10.24 27.00 13.17
N ASP A 258 -9.21 27.56 13.80
CA ASP A 258 -8.96 28.99 13.84
C ASP A 258 -7.86 29.41 12.86
N TYR A 259 -6.96 28.48 12.46
CA TYR A 259 -5.86 28.75 11.54
C TYR A 259 -6.28 28.59 10.08
N THR A 260 -5.86 29.54 9.24
CA THR A 260 -6.04 29.47 7.78
C THR A 260 -4.70 29.24 7.09
N PHE A 261 -4.57 28.13 6.36
CA PHE A 261 -3.38 27.77 5.56
C PHE A 261 -3.08 28.85 4.51
N THR A 262 -1.85 29.36 4.49
CA THR A 262 -1.41 30.46 3.62
C THR A 262 -0.43 29.99 2.54
N ASN A 263 -0.05 30.89 1.62
CA ASN A 263 0.92 30.58 0.55
C ASN A 263 2.34 30.31 1.08
N ASP A 264 2.66 30.77 2.29
CA ASP A 264 3.97 30.60 2.92
C ASP A 264 4.05 29.34 3.79
N ASP A 265 2.91 28.61 3.91
CA ASP A 265 2.84 27.39 4.69
C ASP A 265 3.24 26.15 3.88
N LYS A 266 3.78 25.18 4.61
CA LYS A 266 3.89 23.78 4.21
C LYS A 266 3.17 22.93 5.25
N VAL A 267 2.72 21.74 4.85
CA VAL A 267 2.24 20.73 5.79
C VAL A 267 3.45 20.06 6.42
N ILE A 268 3.46 20.02 7.75
CA ILE A 268 4.49 19.35 8.56
C ILE A 268 3.84 18.36 9.54
N THR A 269 4.62 17.41 10.03
CA THR A 269 4.23 16.51 11.12
C THR A 269 4.09 17.30 12.42
N GLY A 270 2.94 17.16 13.09
CA GLY A 270 2.62 17.91 14.32
C GLY A 270 3.21 17.30 15.59
N GLY A 271 3.54 16.02 15.55
CA GLY A 271 4.16 15.29 16.66
C GLY A 271 3.19 14.61 17.61
N GLU A 272 1.89 14.65 17.34
CA GLU A 272 0.87 13.95 18.13
C GLU A 272 0.41 12.68 17.43
N PHE A 273 0.45 11.57 18.15
CA PHE A 273 -0.07 10.30 17.68
C PHE A 273 -1.61 10.31 17.67
N ILE A 274 -2.23 9.93 16.57
CA ILE A 274 -3.69 9.94 16.39
C ILE A 274 -4.28 8.54 16.57
N ILE A 275 -3.81 7.55 15.78
CA ILE A 275 -4.37 6.20 15.77
C ILE A 275 -3.34 5.15 15.39
N LYS A 276 -3.37 4.00 16.06
CA LYS A 276 -2.68 2.77 15.58
C LYS A 276 -3.67 1.95 14.75
N ASN A 277 -3.35 1.80 13.48
CA ASN A 277 -4.22 1.14 12.50
C ASN A 277 -4.10 -0.39 12.54
N LEU A 278 -4.56 -1.01 13.64
CA LEU A 278 -4.56 -2.45 13.88
C LEU A 278 -5.95 -2.95 14.28
N LYS A 279 -6.24 -4.21 14.01
CA LYS A 279 -7.49 -4.87 14.43
C LYS A 279 -8.73 -4.11 13.92
N MET A 280 -9.65 -3.75 14.83
CA MET A 280 -10.88 -3.02 14.48
C MET A 280 -10.61 -1.66 13.84
N ASN A 281 -9.49 -1.02 14.15
CA ASN A 281 -9.13 0.26 13.53
C ASN A 281 -8.90 0.11 12.02
N LYS A 282 -8.36 -1.03 11.52
CA LYS A 282 -8.30 -1.31 10.07
C LYS A 282 -9.69 -1.30 9.43
N VAL A 283 -10.70 -1.85 10.09
CA VAL A 283 -12.09 -1.82 9.59
C VAL A 283 -12.65 -0.40 9.60
N SER A 284 -12.36 0.36 10.67
CA SER A 284 -12.82 1.75 10.80
C SER A 284 -12.29 2.64 9.68
N VAL A 285 -10.98 2.57 9.39
CA VAL A 285 -10.39 3.39 8.33
C VAL A 285 -10.85 2.94 6.93
N ILE A 286 -11.08 1.64 6.70
CA ILE A 286 -11.69 1.16 5.45
C ILE A 286 -13.07 1.79 5.26
N ALA A 287 -13.90 1.77 6.31
CA ALA A 287 -15.24 2.34 6.25
C ALA A 287 -15.23 3.87 6.07
N GLN A 288 -14.27 4.58 6.67
CA GLN A 288 -14.17 6.03 6.62
C GLN A 288 -13.54 6.54 5.33
N GLU A 289 -12.44 5.93 4.87
CA GLU A 289 -11.65 6.48 3.77
C GLU A 289 -11.98 5.83 2.41
N ILE A 290 -12.34 4.54 2.40
CA ILE A 290 -12.76 3.86 1.17
C ILE A 290 -14.29 3.96 0.99
N GLY A 291 -15.05 3.90 2.09
CA GLY A 291 -16.52 4.02 2.08
C GLY A 291 -17.26 2.80 1.51
N GLN A 292 -16.53 1.71 1.22
CA GLN A 292 -17.06 0.48 0.65
C GLN A 292 -16.42 -0.74 1.32
N GLN A 293 -17.21 -1.82 1.45
CA GLN A 293 -16.71 -3.11 1.95
C GLN A 293 -15.87 -3.77 0.86
N PRO A 294 -14.60 -4.16 1.15
CA PRO A 294 -13.75 -4.86 0.17
C PRO A 294 -14.33 -6.25 -0.16
N VAL A 295 -13.98 -6.76 -1.33
CA VAL A 295 -14.33 -8.13 -1.73
C VAL A 295 -13.16 -9.10 -1.57
N LEU A 296 -11.93 -8.59 -1.45
CA LEU A 296 -10.73 -9.38 -1.15
C LEU A 296 -9.92 -8.72 -0.04
N ALA A 297 -9.41 -9.54 0.89
CA ALA A 297 -8.48 -9.10 1.93
C ALA A 297 -7.27 -10.04 2.01
N PHE A 298 -6.09 -9.44 2.24
CA PHE A 298 -4.83 -10.15 2.40
C PHE A 298 -4.14 -9.64 3.68
N GLY A 299 -3.67 -10.56 4.52
CA GLY A 299 -3.00 -10.25 5.78
C GLY A 299 -2.09 -11.39 6.22
N ASN A 300 -1.49 -11.29 7.41
CA ASN A 300 -0.59 -12.33 7.93
C ASN A 300 -0.66 -12.49 9.46
N SER A 301 -1.40 -11.63 10.14
CA SER A 301 -1.37 -11.56 11.60
C SER A 301 -2.76 -11.47 12.22
N SER A 302 -2.83 -11.61 13.54
CA SER A 302 -4.07 -11.37 14.30
C SER A 302 -4.57 -9.93 14.19
N GLY A 303 -3.67 -8.99 13.80
CA GLY A 303 -4.02 -7.60 13.50
C GLY A 303 -4.95 -7.46 12.30
N ASP A 304 -4.97 -8.46 11.40
CA ASP A 304 -5.70 -8.46 10.13
C ASP A 304 -7.00 -9.26 10.18
N THR A 305 -7.19 -10.08 11.21
CA THR A 305 -8.38 -10.92 11.35
C THR A 305 -9.68 -10.11 11.25
N ALA A 306 -9.73 -8.93 11.87
CA ALA A 306 -10.90 -8.04 11.80
C ALA A 306 -11.16 -7.55 10.37
N MET A 307 -10.11 -7.18 9.63
CA MET A 307 -10.19 -6.79 8.22
C MET A 307 -10.67 -7.95 7.34
N GLY A 308 -10.12 -9.15 7.54
CA GLY A 308 -10.57 -10.38 6.88
C GLY A 308 -12.04 -10.67 7.14
N ASN A 309 -12.45 -10.65 8.41
CA ASN A 309 -13.85 -10.87 8.82
C ASN A 309 -14.80 -9.81 8.24
N TYR A 310 -14.40 -8.53 8.26
CA TYR A 310 -15.18 -7.47 7.63
C TYR A 310 -15.36 -7.72 6.14
N THR A 311 -14.33 -8.20 5.45
CA THR A 311 -14.39 -8.49 4.03
C THR A 311 -15.32 -9.64 3.69
N VAL A 312 -15.33 -10.74 4.48
CA VAL A 312 -16.09 -11.94 4.11
C VAL A 312 -17.49 -12.02 4.71
N ASN A 313 -17.72 -11.35 5.86
CA ASN A 313 -19.00 -11.47 6.55
C ASN A 313 -20.04 -10.48 6.01
N ASN A 314 -21.24 -10.97 5.71
CA ASN A 314 -22.37 -10.16 5.23
C ASN A 314 -22.04 -9.31 3.99
N ASN A 315 -21.09 -9.75 3.16
CA ASN A 315 -20.75 -9.05 1.93
C ASN A 315 -21.86 -9.29 0.87
N LYS A 316 -22.25 -8.22 0.16
CA LYS A 316 -23.23 -8.32 -0.93
C LYS A 316 -22.72 -9.10 -2.14
N TYR A 317 -21.38 -9.22 -2.24
CA TYR A 317 -20.71 -9.92 -3.32
C TYR A 317 -19.99 -11.19 -2.82
N ARG A 318 -19.64 -12.05 -3.75
CA ARG A 318 -18.64 -13.08 -3.50
C ARG A 318 -17.36 -12.41 -3.00
N SER A 319 -16.79 -12.94 -1.92
CA SER A 319 -15.61 -12.34 -1.28
C SER A 319 -14.67 -13.43 -0.76
N GLY A 320 -13.44 -13.05 -0.39
CA GLY A 320 -12.43 -13.95 0.14
C GLY A 320 -11.38 -13.23 0.97
N ALA A 321 -10.82 -13.94 1.95
CA ALA A 321 -9.69 -13.49 2.74
C ALA A 321 -8.56 -14.52 2.71
N PHE A 322 -7.32 -14.04 2.56
CA PHE A 322 -6.11 -14.83 2.41
C PHE A 322 -5.09 -14.40 3.46
N MET A 323 -4.57 -15.36 4.24
CA MET A 323 -3.61 -15.07 5.31
C MET A 323 -2.29 -15.79 5.06
N LEU A 324 -1.21 -15.01 4.99
CA LEU A 324 0.13 -15.52 4.79
C LEU A 324 0.63 -16.20 6.07
N CYS A 325 1.20 -17.38 5.89
CA CYS A 325 1.89 -18.12 6.92
C CYS A 325 3.39 -18.05 6.62
N CYS A 326 4.15 -17.35 7.46
CA CYS A 326 5.60 -17.25 7.32
C CYS A 326 6.26 -18.54 7.86
N ASP A 327 6.11 -19.63 7.09
CA ASP A 327 6.56 -20.99 7.41
C ASP A 327 7.87 -21.43 6.74
N ASP A 328 8.48 -20.56 5.90
CA ASP A 328 9.72 -20.84 5.21
C ASP A 328 10.94 -20.42 6.04
N THR A 329 11.56 -21.38 6.72
CA THR A 329 12.76 -21.15 7.51
C THR A 329 14.07 -21.14 6.71
N LYS A 330 14.01 -21.47 5.40
CA LYS A 330 15.18 -21.53 4.53
C LYS A 330 15.38 -20.28 3.70
N ARG A 331 14.29 -19.75 3.12
CA ARG A 331 14.31 -18.60 2.22
C ARG A 331 13.87 -17.32 2.94
N GLU A 332 13.18 -17.47 4.11
CA GLU A 332 12.70 -16.40 4.98
C GLU A 332 13.05 -16.73 6.44
N ASN A 333 12.97 -15.75 7.35
CA ASN A 333 13.07 -15.96 8.79
C ASN A 333 11.74 -16.47 9.37
N GLY A 334 11.23 -17.56 8.79
CA GLY A 334 9.95 -18.13 9.12
C GLY A 334 9.86 -18.62 10.58
N ASN A 335 8.65 -18.55 11.12
CA ASN A 335 8.31 -19.06 12.45
C ASN A 335 7.16 -20.05 12.32
N THR A 336 7.47 -21.34 12.45
CA THR A 336 6.51 -22.44 12.27
C THR A 336 5.40 -22.41 13.31
N GLU A 337 5.67 -21.99 14.55
CA GLU A 337 4.64 -21.90 15.59
C GLU A 337 3.63 -20.78 15.29
N LYS A 338 4.11 -19.60 14.87
CA LYS A 338 3.23 -18.51 14.43
C LYS A 338 2.42 -18.92 13.19
N ALA A 339 3.06 -19.64 12.25
CA ALA A 339 2.40 -20.14 11.05
C ALA A 339 1.29 -21.15 11.39
N GLU A 340 1.50 -22.06 12.34
CA GLU A 340 0.48 -23.00 12.80
C GLU A 340 -0.70 -22.29 13.45
N LYS A 341 -0.47 -21.27 14.29
CA LYS A 341 -1.52 -20.43 14.89
C LYS A 341 -2.34 -19.71 13.79
N MET A 342 -1.67 -19.22 12.74
CA MET A 342 -2.38 -18.58 11.61
C MET A 342 -3.20 -19.59 10.81
N LEU A 343 -2.71 -20.82 10.61
CA LEU A 343 -3.49 -21.91 10.00
C LEU A 343 -4.76 -22.21 10.80
N GLU A 344 -4.71 -22.21 12.14
CA GLU A 344 -5.88 -22.38 13.00
C GLU A 344 -6.86 -21.22 12.85
N THR A 345 -6.37 -19.97 12.91
CA THR A 345 -7.16 -18.76 12.65
C THR A 345 -7.87 -18.82 11.29
N CYS A 346 -7.19 -19.30 10.25
CA CYS A 346 -7.80 -19.48 8.93
C CYS A 346 -8.94 -20.49 8.95
N ARG A 347 -8.77 -21.62 9.63
CA ARG A 347 -9.83 -22.66 9.75
C ARG A 347 -11.05 -22.14 10.48
N GLU A 348 -10.85 -21.41 11.58
CA GLU A 348 -11.92 -20.86 12.41
C GLU A 348 -12.74 -19.79 11.68
N ASN A 349 -12.09 -18.96 10.84
CA ASN A 349 -12.72 -17.83 10.16
C ASN A 349 -13.08 -18.12 8.70
N GLY A 350 -12.75 -19.30 8.16
CA GLY A 350 -13.00 -19.64 6.76
C GLY A 350 -12.07 -18.90 5.79
N PHE A 351 -10.90 -18.49 6.23
CA PHE A 351 -9.90 -17.85 5.39
C PHE A 351 -9.04 -18.89 4.66
N THR A 352 -8.43 -18.48 3.57
CA THR A 352 -7.44 -19.31 2.87
C THR A 352 -6.05 -19.02 3.41
N ALA A 353 -5.39 -20.03 3.93
CA ALA A 353 -4.00 -19.94 4.34
C ALA A 353 -3.07 -19.99 3.12
N VAL A 354 -2.00 -19.20 3.14
CA VAL A 354 -0.95 -19.16 2.13
C VAL A 354 0.38 -19.56 2.77
N SER A 355 0.98 -20.63 2.30
CA SER A 355 2.28 -21.12 2.78
C SER A 355 3.40 -20.52 1.93
N MET A 356 4.24 -19.67 2.51
CA MET A 356 5.42 -19.16 1.79
C MET A 356 6.34 -20.27 1.32
N LYS A 357 6.43 -21.36 2.11
CA LYS A 357 7.29 -22.50 1.83
C LYS A 357 6.77 -23.36 0.67
N ASN A 358 5.48 -23.61 0.61
CA ASN A 358 4.90 -24.59 -0.30
C ASN A 358 4.23 -23.96 -1.53
N ASP A 359 3.71 -22.74 -1.40
CA ASP A 359 2.92 -22.10 -2.44
C ASP A 359 3.74 -21.19 -3.36
N TRP A 360 4.94 -20.78 -2.94
CA TRP A 360 5.78 -19.85 -3.69
C TRP A 360 7.01 -20.54 -4.30
N THR A 361 7.32 -20.25 -5.56
CA THR A 361 8.52 -20.72 -6.24
C THR A 361 9.76 -19.91 -5.83
N THR A 362 9.58 -18.63 -5.48
CA THR A 362 10.59 -17.72 -4.97
C THR A 362 9.97 -16.75 -3.96
N ILE A 363 10.76 -16.09 -3.11
CA ILE A 363 10.29 -15.00 -2.23
C ILE A 363 10.79 -13.67 -2.80
N TYR A 364 12.11 -13.47 -2.88
CA TYR A 364 12.76 -12.22 -3.29
C TYR A 364 13.47 -12.31 -4.66
N GLY A 365 13.46 -13.50 -5.30
CA GLY A 365 14.17 -13.80 -6.57
C GLY A 365 15.57 -14.37 -6.36
N ASP A 366 16.18 -14.79 -7.46
CA ASP A 366 17.38 -15.63 -7.47
C ASP A 366 18.68 -14.94 -6.99
N LYS A 367 18.67 -13.62 -6.89
CA LYS A 367 19.86 -12.83 -6.49
C LYS A 367 19.96 -12.62 -4.98
N VAL A 368 18.90 -12.92 -4.24
CA VAL A 368 18.82 -12.73 -2.80
C VAL A 368 19.08 -14.04 -2.10
N THR A 369 19.98 -14.01 -1.12
CA THR A 369 20.33 -15.21 -0.34
C THR A 369 20.22 -14.89 1.14
N LYS A 370 19.50 -15.72 1.88
CA LYS A 370 19.47 -15.68 3.34
C LYS A 370 20.84 -16.10 3.90
N LYS A 371 21.36 -15.35 4.88
CA LYS A 371 22.66 -15.62 5.54
C LYS A 371 22.57 -16.79 6.52
#